data_8b7b07ed044f6e1059a7a73723ac9ff7
#
_entry.id   8b7b07ed044f6e1059a7a73723ac9ff7
#
_cell.length_a   1.000
_cell.length_b   1.000
_cell.length_c   1.000
_cell.angle_alpha   90.00
_cell.angle_beta   90.00
_cell.angle_gamma   90.00
#
_symmetry.space_group_name_H-M   'P 1'
#
loop_
_entity.id
_entity.type
_entity.pdbx_description
1 polymer ?
#
loop_
_entity_poly.entity_id
_entity_poly.type
_entity_poly.pdbx_seq_one_letter_code
_entity_poly.pdbx_strand_id
1 'polypeptide(L)'
;SMIALRYDIRCKAIYYIGTSYRNLKWDLSSEPGDSDGLISEYNKQIFLADSKLSSIMTQEKKNSLFYGLDRFVEDLVIRGSQIVIKMNTNGVKRVLLNVFVLQQMLRNILQTPEEVNFNRSSQFFGLFTLPEQQLIELIRKNVAQVSELDYKSLIRLVFSERLSNGGSSFAKTKYNDVLRKSFE
;
A
#
# COMPACT_ATOMS: atom_id res chain seq x y z
N SER A 1 20.04 -20.12 7.81
CA SER A 1 20.45 -18.99 8.67
C SER A 1 19.29 -18.01 8.86
N MET A 2 19.32 -17.22 9.92
CA MET A 2 18.33 -16.14 10.17
C MET A 2 18.24 -15.12 9.01
N ILE A 3 19.38 -14.82 8.38
CA ILE A 3 19.45 -13.91 7.23
C ILE A 3 18.64 -14.47 6.06
N ALA A 4 18.78 -15.76 5.75
CA ALA A 4 18.05 -16.39 4.67
C ALA A 4 16.54 -16.41 4.92
N LEU A 5 16.10 -16.68 6.15
CA LEU A 5 14.68 -16.64 6.53
C LEU A 5 14.10 -15.22 6.43
N ARG A 6 14.83 -14.22 6.89
CA ARG A 6 14.43 -12.81 6.78
C ARG A 6 14.29 -12.37 5.33
N TYR A 7 15.20 -12.84 4.47
CA TYR A 7 15.13 -12.59 3.03
C TYR A 7 13.91 -13.28 2.40
N ASP A 8 13.65 -14.55 2.71
CA ASP A 8 12.50 -15.31 2.20
C ASP A 8 11.17 -14.64 2.55
N ILE A 9 11.00 -14.20 3.80
CA ILE A 9 9.79 -13.48 4.24
C ILE A 9 9.57 -12.20 3.42
N ARG A 10 10.62 -11.43 3.18
CA ARG A 10 10.54 -10.21 2.36
C ARG A 10 10.28 -10.49 0.88
N CYS A 11 10.90 -11.52 0.34
CA CYS A 11 10.62 -11.94 -1.03
C CYS A 11 9.16 -12.36 -1.22
N LYS A 12 8.57 -13.03 -0.25
CA LYS A 12 7.13 -13.33 -0.27
C LYS A 12 6.28 -12.06 -0.25
N ALA A 13 6.62 -11.07 0.57
CA ALA A 13 5.92 -9.78 0.55
C ALA A 13 5.98 -9.11 -0.83
N ILE A 14 7.17 -9.03 -1.42
CA ILE A 14 7.35 -8.48 -2.78
C ILE A 14 6.50 -9.25 -3.79
N TYR A 15 6.53 -10.58 -3.75
CA TYR A 15 5.79 -11.42 -4.68
C TYR A 15 4.28 -11.19 -4.57
N TYR A 16 3.70 -11.37 -3.39
CA TYR A 16 2.25 -11.32 -3.22
C TYR A 16 1.69 -9.90 -3.40
N ILE A 17 2.29 -8.91 -2.76
CA ILE A 17 1.85 -7.51 -2.85
C ILE A 17 2.09 -6.97 -4.27
N GLY A 18 3.29 -7.20 -4.82
CA GLY A 18 3.61 -6.75 -6.18
C GLY A 18 2.76 -7.43 -7.26
N THR A 19 2.41 -8.71 -7.09
CA THR A 19 1.54 -9.45 -8.01
C THR A 19 0.09 -8.95 -7.91
N SER A 20 -0.39 -8.64 -6.70
CA SER A 20 -1.69 -8.01 -6.48
C SER A 20 -1.81 -6.72 -7.30
N TYR A 21 -0.85 -5.81 -7.16
CA TYR A 21 -0.89 -4.55 -7.90
C TYR A 21 -0.76 -4.68 -9.42
N ARG A 22 -0.01 -5.68 -9.90
CA ARG A 22 0.18 -5.91 -11.35
C ARG A 22 -0.98 -6.60 -12.03
N ASN A 23 -1.58 -7.58 -11.37
CA ASN A 23 -2.51 -8.51 -12.03
C ASN A 23 -3.97 -8.23 -11.74
N LEU A 24 -4.29 -7.47 -10.71
CA LEU A 24 -5.67 -7.15 -10.37
C LEU A 24 -6.13 -5.84 -11.02
N LYS A 25 -7.43 -5.78 -11.30
CA LYS A 25 -8.08 -4.52 -11.66
C LYS A 25 -8.35 -3.70 -10.41
N TRP A 26 -8.07 -2.41 -10.49
CA TRP A 26 -8.26 -1.45 -9.41
C TRP A 26 -9.36 -0.41 -9.71
N ASP A 27 -9.97 -0.46 -10.88
CA ASP A 27 -11.19 0.27 -11.26
C ASP A 27 -12.39 -0.67 -11.10
N LEU A 28 -12.87 -0.84 -9.88
CA LEU A 28 -13.90 -1.81 -9.53
C LEU A 28 -15.30 -1.26 -9.79
N SER A 29 -16.17 -2.10 -10.38
CA SER A 29 -17.58 -1.76 -10.61
C SER A 29 -18.42 -1.74 -9.33
N SER A 30 -17.99 -2.47 -8.28
CA SER A 30 -18.70 -2.57 -7.00
C SER A 30 -17.74 -2.41 -5.84
N GLU A 31 -18.28 -2.10 -4.67
CA GLU A 31 -17.51 -2.03 -3.42
C GLU A 31 -16.97 -3.41 -3.05
N PRO A 32 -15.68 -3.52 -2.68
CA PRO A 32 -15.08 -4.78 -2.26
C PRO A 32 -15.60 -5.18 -0.87
N GLY A 33 -15.99 -6.44 -0.70
CA GLY A 33 -16.38 -7.00 0.60
C GLY A 33 -15.18 -7.44 1.45
N ASP A 34 -14.08 -7.84 0.78
CA ASP A 34 -12.89 -8.41 1.42
C ASP A 34 -11.60 -7.87 0.80
N SER A 35 -10.47 -8.17 1.47
CA SER A 35 -9.14 -8.01 0.89
C SER A 35 -8.96 -8.91 -0.33
N ASP A 36 -7.97 -8.60 -1.18
CA ASP A 36 -7.72 -9.48 -2.32
C ASP A 36 -7.10 -10.84 -1.91
N GLY A 37 -7.34 -11.86 -2.77
CA GLY A 37 -6.93 -13.23 -2.47
C GLY A 37 -5.41 -13.42 -2.34
N LEU A 38 -4.59 -12.58 -2.99
CA LEU A 38 -3.13 -12.63 -2.88
C LEU A 38 -2.66 -12.11 -1.53
N ILE A 39 -3.30 -11.07 -0.99
CA ILE A 39 -3.02 -10.58 0.36
C ILE A 39 -3.46 -11.59 1.41
N SER A 40 -4.62 -12.23 1.21
CA SER A 40 -5.09 -13.32 2.09
C SER A 40 -4.14 -14.51 2.08
N GLU A 41 -3.62 -14.88 0.92
CA GLU A 41 -2.62 -15.96 0.83
C GLU A 41 -1.29 -15.57 1.47
N TYR A 42 -0.82 -14.33 1.28
CA TYR A 42 0.37 -13.82 1.98
C TYR A 42 0.21 -13.91 3.50
N ASN A 43 -0.93 -13.47 4.02
CA ASN A 43 -1.26 -13.56 5.44
C ASN A 43 -1.14 -15.01 5.94
N LYS A 44 -1.75 -15.97 5.22
CA LYS A 44 -1.67 -17.41 5.53
C LYS A 44 -0.23 -17.93 5.52
N GLN A 45 0.57 -17.56 4.54
CA GLN A 45 1.97 -17.99 4.42
C GLN A 45 2.83 -17.47 5.58
N ILE A 46 2.63 -16.22 6.00
CA ILE A 46 3.36 -15.64 7.13
C ILE A 46 2.91 -16.26 8.45
N PHE A 47 1.62 -16.50 8.64
CA PHE A 47 1.10 -17.19 9.82
C PHE A 47 1.67 -18.62 9.95
N LEU A 48 1.75 -19.37 8.85
CA LEU A 48 2.35 -20.70 8.83
C LEU A 48 3.86 -20.66 9.15
N ALA A 49 4.55 -19.65 8.63
CA ALA A 49 5.96 -19.46 8.94
C ALA A 49 6.16 -19.13 10.44
N ASP A 50 5.37 -18.22 11.00
CA ASP A 50 5.42 -17.88 12.43
C ASP A 50 5.13 -19.10 13.31
N SER A 51 4.09 -19.87 13.00
CA SER A 51 3.73 -21.09 13.72
C SER A 51 4.87 -22.12 13.75
N LYS A 52 5.51 -22.37 12.60
CA LYS A 52 6.67 -23.27 12.51
C LYS A 52 7.88 -22.76 13.29
N LEU A 53 8.15 -21.47 13.21
CA LEU A 53 9.28 -20.86 13.89
C LEU A 53 9.08 -20.81 15.41
N SER A 54 7.83 -20.69 15.88
CA SER A 54 7.49 -20.69 17.30
C SER A 54 7.88 -21.99 18.03
N SER A 55 7.96 -23.10 17.29
CA SER A 55 8.37 -24.41 17.86
C SER A 55 9.90 -24.58 17.97
N ILE A 56 10.69 -23.77 17.27
CA ILE A 56 12.14 -23.95 17.15
C ILE A 56 12.96 -22.71 17.51
N MET A 57 12.34 -21.57 17.76
CA MET A 57 13.01 -20.31 18.06
C MET A 57 12.42 -19.64 19.31
N THR A 58 13.29 -18.96 20.05
CA THR A 58 12.86 -18.05 21.11
C THR A 58 12.14 -16.83 20.53
N GLN A 59 11.29 -16.20 21.32
CA GLN A 59 10.56 -15.01 20.89
C GLN A 59 11.48 -13.85 20.49
N GLU A 60 12.59 -13.66 21.17
CA GLU A 60 13.60 -12.64 20.81
C GLU A 60 14.15 -12.83 19.40
N LYS A 61 14.45 -14.09 19.03
CA LYS A 61 14.91 -14.42 17.67
C LYS A 61 13.82 -14.18 16.64
N LYS A 62 12.57 -14.49 16.96
CA LYS A 62 11.43 -14.19 16.08
C LYS A 62 11.26 -12.69 15.90
N ASN A 63 11.29 -11.92 16.97
CA ASN A 63 11.22 -10.46 16.89
C ASN A 63 12.33 -9.88 16.00
N SER A 64 13.57 -10.36 16.17
CA SER A 64 14.67 -9.97 15.29
C SER A 64 14.44 -10.37 13.83
N LEU A 65 13.80 -11.51 13.57
CA LEU A 65 13.50 -11.98 12.22
C LEU A 65 12.48 -11.07 11.51
N PHE A 66 11.41 -10.70 12.21
CA PHE A 66 10.32 -9.87 11.68
C PHE A 66 10.57 -8.35 11.82
N TYR A 67 11.67 -7.94 12.45
CA TYR A 67 11.98 -6.52 12.66
C TYR A 67 11.95 -5.71 11.36
N GLY A 68 11.20 -4.62 11.38
CA GLY A 68 11.05 -3.71 10.24
C GLY A 68 10.24 -4.28 9.07
N LEU A 69 9.55 -5.43 9.24
CA LEU A 69 8.69 -5.98 8.21
C LEU A 69 7.44 -5.12 8.00
N ASP A 70 6.92 -4.51 9.05
CA ASP A 70 5.80 -3.57 9.01
C ASP A 70 6.06 -2.40 8.07
N ARG A 71 7.17 -1.69 8.26
CA ARG A 71 7.58 -0.57 7.39
C ARG A 71 7.84 -1.03 5.96
N PHE A 72 8.50 -2.18 5.81
CA PHE A 72 8.79 -2.73 4.50
C PHE A 72 7.51 -3.08 3.71
N VAL A 73 6.54 -3.71 4.36
CA VAL A 73 5.24 -4.05 3.77
C VAL A 73 4.44 -2.79 3.46
N GLU A 74 4.42 -1.81 4.35
CA GLU A 74 3.76 -0.53 4.12
C GLU A 74 4.36 0.22 2.90
N ASP A 75 5.69 0.26 2.78
CA ASP A 75 6.36 0.84 1.62
C ASP A 75 6.00 0.11 0.31
N LEU A 76 5.88 -1.22 0.32
CA LEU A 76 5.44 -1.97 -0.85
C LEU A 76 3.99 -1.61 -1.25
N VAL A 77 3.10 -1.45 -0.28
CA VAL A 77 1.71 -1.05 -0.53
C VAL A 77 1.65 0.35 -1.16
N ILE A 78 2.38 1.32 -0.64
CA ILE A 78 2.42 2.68 -1.19
C ILE A 78 3.01 2.68 -2.61
N ARG A 79 4.16 2.04 -2.81
CA ARG A 79 4.83 1.94 -4.12
C ARG A 79 4.03 1.16 -5.15
N GLY A 80 3.12 0.31 -4.72
CA GLY A 80 2.16 -0.36 -5.61
C GLY A 80 1.37 0.63 -6.47
N SER A 81 1.10 1.84 -5.98
CA SER A 81 0.45 2.90 -6.74
C SER A 81 1.17 3.29 -8.03
N GLN A 82 2.50 3.11 -8.09
CA GLN A 82 3.31 3.42 -9.25
C GLN A 82 3.07 2.43 -10.42
N ILE A 83 2.65 1.20 -10.10
CA ILE A 83 2.44 0.11 -11.07
C ILE A 83 1.02 0.16 -11.63
N VAL A 84 0.05 0.59 -10.83
CA VAL A 84 -1.37 0.63 -11.22
C VAL A 84 -1.60 1.68 -12.31
N ILE A 85 -2.29 1.28 -13.37
CA ILE A 85 -2.60 2.18 -14.49
C ILE A 85 -3.83 3.01 -14.20
N LYS A 86 -4.88 2.38 -13.65
CA LYS A 86 -6.19 2.99 -13.39
C LYS A 86 -6.75 2.51 -12.07
N MET A 87 -7.32 3.43 -11.31
CA MET A 87 -7.93 3.15 -10.00
C MET A 87 -9.13 4.07 -9.80
N ASN A 88 -10.18 3.55 -9.17
CA ASN A 88 -11.32 4.34 -8.71
C ASN A 88 -11.48 4.25 -7.19
N THR A 89 -12.49 4.91 -6.65
CA THR A 89 -12.77 4.93 -5.20
C THR A 89 -12.95 3.52 -4.62
N ASN A 90 -13.58 2.59 -5.34
CA ASN A 90 -13.70 1.20 -4.88
C ASN A 90 -12.36 0.47 -4.88
N GLY A 91 -11.48 0.77 -5.83
CA GLY A 91 -10.09 0.29 -5.81
C GLY A 91 -9.32 0.77 -4.57
N VAL A 92 -9.49 2.05 -4.20
CA VAL A 92 -8.91 2.59 -2.96
C VAL A 92 -9.46 1.87 -1.74
N LYS A 93 -10.77 1.60 -1.67
CA LYS A 93 -11.37 0.82 -0.57
C LYS A 93 -10.75 -0.58 -0.48
N ARG A 94 -10.49 -1.25 -1.61
CA ARG A 94 -9.76 -2.53 -1.61
C ARG A 94 -8.34 -2.41 -1.06
N VAL A 95 -7.60 -1.37 -1.44
CA VAL A 95 -6.27 -1.14 -0.86
C VAL A 95 -6.35 -0.95 0.65
N LEU A 96 -7.30 -0.18 1.15
CA LEU A 96 -7.47 0.04 2.59
C LEU A 96 -7.87 -1.25 3.34
N LEU A 97 -8.69 -2.12 2.74
CA LEU A 97 -8.95 -3.46 3.29
C LEU A 97 -7.68 -4.32 3.34
N ASN A 98 -6.87 -4.30 2.27
CA ASN A 98 -5.57 -4.99 2.25
C ASN A 98 -4.64 -4.46 3.35
N VAL A 99 -4.56 -3.14 3.51
CA VAL A 99 -3.79 -2.47 4.58
C VAL A 99 -4.24 -2.95 5.96
N PHE A 100 -5.55 -2.98 6.20
CA PHE A 100 -6.12 -3.46 7.45
C PHE A 100 -5.72 -4.92 7.75
N VAL A 101 -5.87 -5.83 6.78
CA VAL A 101 -5.52 -7.24 6.92
C VAL A 101 -4.03 -7.43 7.19
N LEU A 102 -3.16 -6.72 6.46
CA LEU A 102 -1.71 -6.76 6.65
C LEU A 102 -1.30 -6.24 8.03
N GLN A 103 -1.92 -5.16 8.49
CA GLN A 103 -1.67 -4.60 9.82
C GLN A 103 -2.07 -5.58 10.92
N GLN A 104 -3.25 -6.21 10.83
CA GLN A 104 -3.70 -7.20 11.80
C GLN A 104 -2.80 -8.42 11.83
N MET A 105 -2.38 -8.93 10.67
CA MET A 105 -1.42 -10.02 10.57
C MET A 105 -0.13 -9.73 11.35
N LEU A 106 0.47 -8.57 11.11
CA LEU A 106 1.74 -8.20 11.75
C LEU A 106 1.59 -7.93 13.24
N ARG A 107 0.46 -7.36 13.68
CA ARG A 107 0.13 -7.22 15.10
C ARG A 107 0.04 -8.54 15.83
N ASN A 108 -0.48 -9.58 15.17
CA ASN A 108 -0.58 -10.92 15.77
C ASN A 108 0.78 -11.63 15.91
N ILE A 109 1.77 -11.25 15.12
CA ILE A 109 3.08 -11.90 15.08
C ILE A 109 4.10 -11.19 15.99
N LEU A 110 4.02 -9.85 16.07
CA LEU A 110 4.97 -9.02 16.81
C LEU A 110 4.56 -8.87 18.29
N GLN A 111 5.52 -8.79 19.18
CA GLN A 111 5.28 -8.60 20.62
C GLN A 111 4.81 -7.18 20.98
N THR A 112 5.09 -6.21 20.13
CA THR A 112 4.70 -4.80 20.29
C THR A 112 3.64 -4.42 19.24
N PRO A 113 2.44 -5.02 19.31
CA PRO A 113 1.41 -4.82 18.29
C PRO A 113 0.94 -3.37 18.18
N GLU A 114 1.04 -2.60 19.27
CA GLU A 114 0.72 -1.17 19.31
C GLU A 114 1.65 -0.30 18.47
N GLU A 115 2.88 -0.73 18.25
CA GLU A 115 3.84 -0.04 17.39
C GLU A 115 3.56 -0.26 15.90
N VAL A 116 2.87 -1.37 15.57
CA VAL A 116 2.50 -1.68 14.19
C VAL A 116 1.35 -0.80 13.75
N ASN A 117 1.65 0.18 12.92
CA ASN A 117 0.63 1.02 12.30
C ASN A 117 0.95 1.24 10.81
N PHE A 118 -0.10 1.33 10.01
CA PHE A 118 -0.02 1.63 8.58
C PHE A 118 -0.63 3.01 8.30
N ASN A 119 -0.29 3.97 9.13
CA ASN A 119 -0.83 5.33 9.06
C ASN A 119 -0.40 6.03 7.76
N ARG A 120 0.83 5.81 7.29
CA ARG A 120 1.34 6.41 6.05
C ARG A 120 0.53 5.96 4.84
N SER A 121 0.31 4.65 4.71
CA SER A 121 -0.49 4.11 3.60
C SER A 121 -1.95 4.53 3.68
N SER A 122 -2.54 4.54 4.88
CA SER A 122 -3.92 5.00 5.09
C SER A 122 -4.08 6.48 4.76
N GLN A 123 -3.16 7.33 5.18
CA GLN A 123 -3.13 8.76 4.83
C GLN A 123 -2.92 8.95 3.32
N PHE A 124 -1.97 8.24 2.73
CA PHE A 124 -1.64 8.32 1.31
C PHE A 124 -2.86 7.99 0.43
N PHE A 125 -3.49 6.83 0.64
CA PHE A 125 -4.67 6.44 -0.15
C PHE A 125 -5.92 7.24 0.22
N GLY A 126 -6.01 7.75 1.44
CA GLY A 126 -7.07 8.67 1.87
C GLY A 126 -7.08 10.00 1.09
N LEU A 127 -5.94 10.44 0.58
CA LEU A 127 -5.84 11.64 -0.26
C LEU A 127 -6.60 11.50 -1.60
N PHE A 128 -6.81 10.27 -2.08
CA PHE A 128 -7.43 9.99 -3.37
C PHE A 128 -8.83 10.58 -3.52
N THR A 129 -9.60 10.63 -2.44
CA THR A 129 -11.00 11.07 -2.45
C THR A 129 -11.18 12.56 -2.12
N LEU A 130 -10.10 13.26 -1.84
CA LEU A 130 -10.15 14.65 -1.40
C LEU A 130 -10.40 15.63 -2.56
N PRO A 131 -11.04 16.77 -2.28
CA PRO A 131 -11.08 17.90 -3.19
C PRO A 131 -9.67 18.38 -3.54
N GLU A 132 -9.51 18.89 -4.76
CA GLU A 132 -8.23 19.27 -5.34
C GLU A 132 -7.39 20.22 -4.46
N GLN A 133 -8.01 21.25 -3.87
CA GLN A 133 -7.29 22.20 -3.01
C GLN A 133 -6.72 21.55 -1.76
N GLN A 134 -7.51 20.67 -1.12
CA GLN A 134 -7.06 19.92 0.05
C GLN A 134 -5.97 18.91 -0.32
N LEU A 135 -6.11 18.25 -1.46
CA LEU A 135 -5.08 17.32 -1.98
C LEU A 135 -3.73 18.04 -2.12
N ILE A 136 -3.70 19.18 -2.79
CA ILE A 136 -2.48 20.00 -2.99
C ILE A 136 -1.87 20.41 -1.64
N GLU A 137 -2.69 20.92 -0.73
CA GLU A 137 -2.24 21.37 0.59
C GLU A 137 -1.59 20.25 1.40
N LEU A 138 -2.23 19.06 1.44
CA LEU A 138 -1.74 17.92 2.21
C LEU A 138 -0.50 17.27 1.58
N ILE A 139 -0.39 17.28 0.25
CA ILE A 139 0.85 16.85 -0.44
C ILE A 139 2.00 17.80 -0.09
N ARG A 140 1.79 19.12 -0.12
CA ARG A 140 2.81 20.10 0.28
C ARG A 140 3.29 19.92 1.72
N LYS A 141 2.38 19.55 2.62
CA LYS A 141 2.71 19.23 4.01
C LYS A 141 3.37 17.86 4.18
N ASN A 142 3.45 17.07 3.13
CA ASN A 142 3.96 15.68 3.15
C ASN A 142 3.34 14.83 4.27
N VAL A 143 2.02 14.89 4.41
CA VAL A 143 1.30 14.24 5.53
C VAL A 143 1.50 12.73 5.58
N ALA A 144 1.61 12.06 4.44
CA ALA A 144 1.86 10.63 4.35
C ALA A 144 3.34 10.24 4.45
N GLN A 145 4.25 11.22 4.51
CA GLN A 145 5.70 11.01 4.61
C GLN A 145 6.23 10.04 3.53
N VAL A 146 5.86 10.29 2.28
CA VAL A 146 6.23 9.49 1.12
C VAL A 146 7.06 10.31 0.13
N SER A 147 7.62 9.65 -0.89
CA SER A 147 8.42 10.33 -1.91
C SER A 147 7.54 11.17 -2.86
N GLU A 148 8.16 12.16 -3.50
CA GLU A 148 7.51 12.93 -4.55
C GLU A 148 6.99 12.03 -5.70
N LEU A 149 7.72 10.96 -6.02
CA LEU A 149 7.31 10.00 -7.05
C LEU A 149 6.02 9.26 -6.66
N ASP A 150 5.86 8.91 -5.38
CA ASP A 150 4.63 8.28 -4.89
C ASP A 150 3.45 9.25 -5.01
N TYR A 151 3.61 10.51 -4.61
CA TYR A 151 2.56 11.53 -4.78
C TYR A 151 2.22 11.80 -6.24
N LYS A 152 3.21 11.87 -7.14
CA LYS A 152 2.96 11.98 -8.59
C LYS A 152 2.13 10.81 -9.11
N SER A 153 2.43 9.60 -8.62
CA SER A 153 1.66 8.40 -8.97
C SER A 153 0.22 8.48 -8.46
N LEU A 154 0.01 8.96 -7.24
CA LEU A 154 -1.32 9.19 -6.68
C LEU A 154 -2.12 10.19 -7.51
N ILE A 155 -1.54 11.36 -7.83
CA ILE A 155 -2.20 12.39 -8.66
C ILE A 155 -2.57 11.79 -10.03
N ARG A 156 -1.67 11.01 -10.65
CA ARG A 156 -1.96 10.30 -11.90
C ARG A 156 -3.17 9.38 -11.76
N LEU A 157 -3.28 8.62 -10.67
CA LEU A 157 -4.40 7.73 -10.42
C LEU A 157 -5.72 8.49 -10.19
N VAL A 158 -5.70 9.59 -9.43
CA VAL A 158 -6.86 10.47 -9.21
C VAL A 158 -7.45 10.96 -10.55
N PHE A 159 -6.60 11.24 -11.52
CA PHE A 159 -7.02 11.69 -12.85
C PHE A 159 -7.13 10.57 -13.89
N SER A 160 -6.85 9.32 -13.52
CA SER A 160 -6.73 8.20 -14.47
C SER A 160 -7.99 7.95 -15.31
N GLU A 161 -9.19 8.07 -14.75
CA GLU A 161 -10.44 7.93 -15.50
C GLU A 161 -10.61 9.04 -16.54
N ARG A 162 -10.29 10.27 -16.17
CA ARG A 162 -10.42 11.44 -17.05
C ARG A 162 -9.38 11.40 -18.17
N LEU A 163 -8.17 10.94 -17.88
CA LEU A 163 -7.09 10.82 -18.86
C LEU A 163 -7.28 9.65 -19.81
N SER A 164 -7.78 8.50 -19.33
CA SER A 164 -7.96 7.29 -20.15
C SER A 164 -9.16 7.38 -21.09
N ASN A 165 -10.19 8.15 -20.76
CA ASN A 165 -11.37 8.34 -21.59
C ASN A 165 -11.16 9.38 -22.71
N GLY A 166 -9.95 9.55 -23.21
CA GLY A 166 -9.61 10.55 -24.20
C GLY A 166 -9.71 11.96 -23.64
N GLY A 167 -9.34 12.10 -22.39
CA GLY A 167 -9.54 13.28 -21.56
C GLY A 167 -9.35 14.56 -22.33
N SER A 168 -10.37 15.43 -22.24
CA SER A 168 -10.37 16.72 -22.86
C SER A 168 -9.05 17.44 -22.54
N SER A 169 -8.63 18.35 -23.40
CA SER A 169 -7.50 19.26 -23.15
C SER A 169 -7.56 19.86 -21.74
N PHE A 170 -8.75 20.10 -21.23
CA PHE A 170 -9.04 20.55 -19.88
C PHE A 170 -8.54 19.59 -18.78
N ALA A 171 -8.76 18.26 -18.91
CA ALA A 171 -8.33 17.29 -17.91
C ALA A 171 -6.80 17.20 -17.83
N LYS A 172 -6.09 17.29 -18.97
CA LYS A 172 -4.62 17.33 -19.02
C LYS A 172 -4.07 18.62 -18.41
N THR A 173 -4.67 19.77 -18.73
CA THR A 173 -4.28 21.07 -18.16
C THR A 173 -4.44 21.05 -16.64
N LYS A 174 -5.56 20.53 -16.15
CA LYS A 174 -5.84 20.42 -14.73
C LYS A 174 -4.87 19.49 -14.00
N TYR A 175 -4.56 18.35 -14.59
CA TYR A 175 -3.56 17.41 -14.07
C TYR A 175 -2.19 18.09 -13.92
N ASN A 176 -1.72 18.78 -14.96
CA ASN A 176 -0.44 19.50 -14.93
C ASN A 176 -0.45 20.65 -13.92
N ASP A 177 -1.56 21.36 -13.76
CA ASP A 177 -1.70 22.44 -12.79
C ASP A 177 -1.63 21.91 -11.35
N VAL A 178 -2.28 20.78 -11.05
CA VAL A 178 -2.19 20.12 -9.75
C VAL A 178 -0.77 19.66 -9.46
N LEU A 179 -0.09 19.03 -10.44
CA LEU A 179 1.32 18.65 -10.28
C LEU A 179 2.19 19.85 -9.94
N ARG A 180 2.10 20.92 -10.73
CA ARG A 180 2.88 22.14 -10.51
C ARG A 180 2.61 22.71 -9.12
N LYS A 181 1.36 22.93 -8.75
CA LYS A 181 0.98 23.48 -7.44
C LYS A 181 1.34 22.60 -6.25
N SER A 182 1.52 21.30 -6.45
CA SER A 182 1.90 20.38 -5.36
C SER A 182 3.40 20.40 -5.05
N PHE A 183 4.25 20.73 -6.04
CA PHE A 183 5.70 20.57 -5.92
C PHE A 183 6.52 21.86 -6.20
N GLU A 184 5.88 22.93 -6.63
CA GLU A 184 6.44 24.29 -6.68
C GLU A 184 5.95 25.12 -5.46
#